data_7539799f140f34bb27d57b6af66a407a
#
_entry.id   7539799f140f34bb27d57b6af66a407a
#
_cell.length_a   1.000
_cell.length_b   1.000
_cell.length_c   1.000
_cell.angle_alpha   90.00
_cell.angle_beta   90.00
_cell.angle_gamma   90.00
#
_symmetry.space_group_name_H-M   'P 1'
#
loop_
_entity.id
_entity.type
_entity.pdbx_description
1 polymer ?
#
loop_
_entity_poly.entity_id
_entity_poly.type
_entity_poly.pdbx_seq_one_letter_code
_entity_poly.pdbx_strand_id
1 'polypeptide(L)'
;MSGWSYAKAGVDLNLHRELHRIALDSVARVNSVVSGKLGMRCGGIGSYSGWVTVNGLDISLHVDGVGTKSLIASALGKYKVIGWDAVVINVNDVVCSGVQPIALVDYIAMNYPNDVAFKEILEGIEEAAITNELLMLGGETAILADVIKGIDVVCVVLGVKKYYNGFKALRGDVVVGLYSNGIHANGYSLVRKVIESTVGYEAVINGVKISDELLKPVTNYAPLILESLSKNLISSAAHISGGAFKKVRRILDDGLNIVIETPKPPKVFELLMDLGNISTYEMYNVFNMGIGMVVTLPNDNLCEFKSAAKRYGIETAELGYVVEGEGKVILNTYYGDVIEF
;
A
#
# COMPACT_ATOMS: atom_id res chain seq x y z
N MET A 1 10.98 -30.44 1.03
CA MET A 1 9.93 -29.85 1.91
C MET A 1 9.10 -28.90 1.07
N SER A 2 7.79 -28.85 1.25
CA SER A 2 6.94 -27.88 0.54
C SER A 2 7.30 -26.45 1.00
N GLY A 3 7.50 -25.53 0.05
CA GLY A 3 7.86 -24.13 0.32
C GLY A 3 6.89 -23.38 1.24
N TRP A 4 7.29 -22.23 1.73
CA TRP A 4 6.45 -21.31 2.48
C TRP A 4 5.39 -20.65 1.58
N SER A 5 4.23 -20.35 2.13
CA SER A 5 3.17 -19.55 1.51
C SER A 5 2.54 -18.63 2.55
N TYR A 6 1.81 -17.61 2.08
CA TYR A 6 1.14 -16.66 2.97
C TYR A 6 0.07 -17.34 3.84
N ALA A 7 -0.62 -18.34 3.28
CA ALA A 7 -1.56 -19.17 4.04
C ALA A 7 -0.87 -19.96 5.18
N LYS A 8 0.30 -20.57 4.91
CA LYS A 8 1.11 -21.24 5.94
C LYS A 8 1.64 -20.28 7.00
N ALA A 9 1.82 -19.02 6.66
CA ALA A 9 2.19 -17.97 7.62
C ALA A 9 1.00 -17.42 8.43
N GLY A 10 -0.21 -17.95 8.22
CA GLY A 10 -1.42 -17.61 8.98
C GLY A 10 -2.34 -16.61 8.29
N VAL A 11 -2.10 -16.26 7.01
CA VAL A 11 -2.93 -15.31 6.25
C VAL A 11 -3.50 -16.00 5.02
N ASP A 12 -4.74 -16.45 5.10
CA ASP A 12 -5.48 -16.99 3.97
C ASP A 12 -6.14 -15.87 3.16
N LEU A 13 -5.60 -15.60 1.96
CA LEU A 13 -6.10 -14.54 1.08
C LEU A 13 -7.51 -14.83 0.52
N ASN A 14 -7.95 -16.10 0.46
CA ASN A 14 -9.30 -16.44 0.01
C ASN A 14 -10.31 -16.10 1.10
N LEU A 15 -10.03 -16.57 2.34
CA LEU A 15 -10.84 -16.20 3.50
C LEU A 15 -10.89 -14.69 3.70
N HIS A 16 -9.75 -14.01 3.57
CA HIS A 16 -9.68 -12.55 3.68
C HIS A 16 -10.58 -11.85 2.66
N ARG A 17 -10.62 -12.32 1.40
CA ARG A 17 -11.53 -11.79 0.37
C ARG A 17 -13.00 -12.01 0.72
N GLU A 18 -13.35 -13.15 1.29
CA GLU A 18 -14.72 -13.42 1.75
C GLU A 18 -15.14 -12.49 2.88
N LEU A 19 -14.27 -12.26 3.87
CA LEU A 19 -14.50 -11.29 4.94
C LEU A 19 -14.69 -9.88 4.40
N HIS A 20 -13.90 -9.47 3.41
CA HIS A 20 -14.07 -8.19 2.73
C HIS A 20 -15.42 -8.07 2.02
N ARG A 21 -15.88 -9.13 1.35
CA ARG A 21 -17.21 -9.14 0.70
C ARG A 21 -18.32 -8.98 1.72
N ILE A 22 -18.26 -9.68 2.85
CA ILE A 22 -19.23 -9.54 3.94
C ILE A 22 -19.25 -8.10 4.48
N ALA A 23 -18.06 -7.48 4.64
CA ALA A 23 -17.95 -6.09 5.07
C ALA A 23 -18.58 -5.12 4.05
N LEU A 24 -18.30 -5.28 2.75
CA LEU A 24 -18.88 -4.45 1.69
C LEU A 24 -20.40 -4.59 1.62
N ASP A 25 -20.95 -5.79 1.77
CA ASP A 25 -22.40 -6.02 1.85
C ASP A 25 -23.02 -5.29 3.06
N SER A 26 -22.32 -5.26 4.19
CA SER A 26 -22.76 -4.50 5.36
C SER A 26 -22.76 -2.99 5.10
N VAL A 27 -21.68 -2.47 4.51
CA VAL A 27 -21.58 -1.05 4.12
C VAL A 27 -22.71 -0.68 3.15
N ALA A 28 -22.97 -1.50 2.14
CA ALA A 28 -24.05 -1.26 1.17
C ALA A 28 -25.42 -1.19 1.86
N ARG A 29 -25.72 -2.13 2.78
CA ARG A 29 -26.98 -2.13 3.56
C ARG A 29 -27.14 -0.86 4.41
N VAL A 30 -26.11 -0.46 5.14
CA VAL A 30 -26.15 0.76 5.97
C VAL A 30 -26.37 1.98 5.09
N ASN A 31 -25.59 2.13 4.03
CA ASN A 31 -25.65 3.30 3.17
C ASN A 31 -26.99 3.41 2.42
N SER A 32 -27.61 2.30 2.02
CA SER A 32 -28.93 2.32 1.40
C SER A 32 -30.03 2.87 2.31
N VAL A 33 -29.89 2.73 3.63
CA VAL A 33 -30.85 3.20 4.62
C VAL A 33 -30.53 4.63 5.09
N VAL A 34 -29.25 4.94 5.31
CA VAL A 34 -28.83 6.16 6.01
C VAL A 34 -28.67 7.34 5.05
N SER A 35 -28.13 7.14 3.85
CA SER A 35 -27.84 8.24 2.92
C SER A 35 -29.08 9.07 2.58
N GLY A 36 -30.21 8.40 2.30
CA GLY A 36 -31.47 9.09 2.03
C GLY A 36 -32.05 9.88 3.22
N LYS A 37 -31.77 9.45 4.45
CA LYS A 37 -32.26 10.12 5.66
C LYS A 37 -31.53 11.41 5.98
N LEU A 38 -30.23 11.43 5.71
CA LEU A 38 -29.35 12.56 6.03
C LEU A 38 -29.18 13.54 4.85
N GLY A 39 -29.79 13.22 3.69
CA GLY A 39 -29.56 14.01 2.46
C GLY A 39 -28.12 13.98 1.95
N MET A 40 -27.29 13.08 2.51
CA MET A 40 -25.91 12.90 2.13
C MET A 40 -25.78 11.86 1.03
N ARG A 41 -24.80 12.07 0.14
CA ARG A 41 -24.38 11.10 -0.87
C ARG A 41 -23.04 10.50 -0.50
N CYS A 42 -22.82 9.26 -0.84
CA CYS A 42 -21.52 8.61 -0.71
C CYS A 42 -21.11 7.96 -2.04
N GLY A 43 -19.82 7.77 -2.22
CA GLY A 43 -19.26 7.13 -3.40
C GLY A 43 -17.89 6.54 -3.13
N GLY A 44 -17.29 5.92 -4.16
CA GLY A 44 -15.96 5.31 -4.07
C GLY A 44 -15.88 4.07 -3.16
N ILE A 45 -17.02 3.47 -2.80
CA ILE A 45 -17.06 2.26 -1.98
C ILE A 45 -16.39 1.12 -2.75
N GLY A 46 -15.40 0.46 -2.11
CA GLY A 46 -14.61 -0.61 -2.72
C GLY A 46 -13.41 -0.13 -3.56
N SER A 47 -13.24 1.18 -3.78
CA SER A 47 -12.00 1.75 -4.33
C SER A 47 -10.91 1.87 -3.25
N TYR A 48 -9.86 2.67 -3.47
CA TYR A 48 -8.84 2.94 -2.45
C TYR A 48 -9.42 3.73 -1.27
N SER A 49 -10.33 4.68 -1.52
CA SER A 49 -10.95 5.47 -0.47
C SER A 49 -12.38 5.87 -0.87
N GLY A 50 -13.35 5.63 0.02
CA GLY A 50 -14.72 6.10 -0.13
C GLY A 50 -14.86 7.55 0.36
N TRP A 51 -15.95 8.24 -0.06
CA TRP A 51 -16.25 9.59 0.39
C TRP A 51 -17.73 9.78 0.68
N VAL A 52 -18.01 10.79 1.49
CA VAL A 52 -19.36 11.30 1.76
C VAL A 52 -19.42 12.78 1.40
N THR A 53 -20.48 13.20 0.71
CA THR A 53 -20.69 14.61 0.37
C THR A 53 -21.38 15.33 1.52
N VAL A 54 -20.74 16.36 2.08
CA VAL A 54 -21.27 17.22 3.14
C VAL A 54 -21.13 18.67 2.72
N ASN A 55 -22.23 19.40 2.58
CA ASN A 55 -22.24 20.80 2.16
C ASN A 55 -21.44 21.06 0.86
N GLY A 56 -21.54 20.14 -0.09
CA GLY A 56 -20.85 20.26 -1.39
C GLY A 56 -19.37 19.82 -1.39
N LEU A 57 -18.82 19.39 -0.25
CA LEU A 57 -17.48 18.84 -0.14
C LEU A 57 -17.56 17.31 -0.06
N ASP A 58 -16.79 16.63 -0.88
CA ASP A 58 -16.59 15.18 -0.78
C ASP A 58 -15.47 14.90 0.21
N ILE A 59 -15.84 14.44 1.40
CA ILE A 59 -14.95 14.15 2.52
C ILE A 59 -14.67 12.65 2.53
N SER A 60 -13.41 12.28 2.68
CA SER A 60 -12.95 10.89 2.72
C SER A 60 -12.28 10.57 4.04
N LEU A 61 -12.49 9.34 4.52
CA LEU A 61 -11.75 8.74 5.62
C LEU A 61 -11.15 7.42 5.13
N HIS A 62 -9.88 7.23 5.43
CA HIS A 62 -9.18 5.98 5.15
C HIS A 62 -8.47 5.50 6.40
N VAL A 63 -8.48 4.19 6.63
CA VAL A 63 -7.83 3.55 7.77
C VAL A 63 -7.00 2.37 7.30
N ASP A 64 -5.74 2.34 7.71
CA ASP A 64 -4.86 1.18 7.56
C ASP A 64 -3.83 1.16 8.69
N GLY A 65 -3.25 -0.01 8.96
CA GLY A 65 -2.25 -0.23 9.99
C GLY A 65 -0.99 -0.91 9.45
N VAL A 66 0.10 -0.80 10.21
CA VAL A 66 1.41 -1.34 9.82
C VAL A 66 1.44 -2.86 9.85
N GLY A 67 0.56 -3.49 10.61
CA GLY A 67 0.47 -4.94 10.73
C GLY A 67 1.73 -5.56 11.34
N THR A 68 2.11 -6.75 10.85
CA THR A 68 3.16 -7.57 11.48
C THR A 68 4.60 -7.07 11.29
N LYS A 69 4.83 -5.98 10.53
CA LYS A 69 6.13 -5.28 10.52
C LYS A 69 6.49 -4.75 11.92
N SER A 70 5.48 -4.39 12.72
CA SER A 70 5.65 -3.95 14.11
C SER A 70 6.34 -4.99 14.99
N LEU A 71 6.14 -6.30 14.73
CA LEU A 71 6.81 -7.36 15.47
C LEU A 71 8.32 -7.42 15.18
N ILE A 72 8.72 -7.15 13.93
CA ILE A 72 10.14 -7.06 13.56
C ILE A 72 10.76 -5.80 14.17
N ALA A 73 10.06 -4.66 14.09
CA ALA A 73 10.49 -3.43 14.73
C ALA A 73 10.72 -3.61 16.23
N SER A 74 9.79 -4.31 16.89
CA SER A 74 9.91 -4.66 18.34
C SER A 74 11.08 -5.59 18.63
N ALA A 75 11.31 -6.61 17.79
CA ALA A 75 12.43 -7.53 17.95
C ALA A 75 13.80 -6.84 17.80
N LEU A 76 13.85 -5.77 17.01
CA LEU A 76 15.07 -5.00 16.71
C LEU A 76 15.19 -3.71 17.53
N GLY A 77 14.19 -3.34 18.33
CA GLY A 77 14.16 -2.09 19.10
C GLY A 77 14.19 -0.83 18.22
N LYS A 78 13.56 -0.84 17.05
CA LYS A 78 13.56 0.25 16.07
C LYS A 78 12.12 0.60 15.67
N TYR A 79 11.52 1.55 16.35
CA TYR A 79 10.08 1.78 16.24
C TYR A 79 9.68 2.97 15.34
N LYS A 80 10.58 3.90 15.06
CA LYS A 80 10.27 5.10 14.27
C LYS A 80 9.67 4.77 12.90
N VAL A 81 10.20 3.73 12.25
CA VAL A 81 9.75 3.30 10.92
C VAL A 81 8.27 2.91 10.88
N ILE A 82 7.74 2.29 11.94
CA ILE A 82 6.33 1.88 11.95
C ILE A 82 5.38 3.06 12.15
N GLY A 83 5.82 4.12 12.82
CA GLY A 83 5.09 5.39 12.87
C GLY A 83 5.01 6.08 11.50
N TRP A 84 6.15 6.18 10.79
CA TRP A 84 6.20 6.66 9.42
C TRP A 84 5.28 5.85 8.48
N ASP A 85 5.42 4.53 8.51
CA ASP A 85 4.66 3.62 7.64
C ASP A 85 3.15 3.74 7.86
N ALA A 86 2.69 3.85 9.12
CA ALA A 86 1.28 3.98 9.46
C ALA A 86 0.62 5.19 8.79
N VAL A 87 1.33 6.31 8.64
CA VAL A 87 0.84 7.48 7.91
C VAL A 87 0.95 7.28 6.41
N VAL A 88 2.13 6.87 5.92
CA VAL A 88 2.44 6.87 4.48
C VAL A 88 1.61 5.85 3.70
N ILE A 89 1.30 4.68 4.27
CA ILE A 89 0.40 3.72 3.60
C ILE A 89 -1.00 4.32 3.37
N ASN A 90 -1.49 5.08 4.34
CA ASN A 90 -2.79 5.75 4.25
C ASN A 90 -2.79 6.88 3.20
N VAL A 91 -1.78 7.75 3.21
CA VAL A 91 -1.73 8.86 2.22
C VAL A 91 -1.51 8.34 0.81
N ASN A 92 -0.70 7.30 0.62
CA ASN A 92 -0.52 6.67 -0.69
C ASN A 92 -1.83 6.07 -1.24
N ASP A 93 -2.66 5.48 -0.38
CA ASP A 93 -3.95 4.91 -0.79
C ASP A 93 -4.97 6.01 -1.14
N VAL A 94 -5.11 7.06 -0.32
CA VAL A 94 -6.14 8.09 -0.56
C VAL A 94 -5.86 8.91 -1.83
N VAL A 95 -4.58 9.19 -2.15
CA VAL A 95 -4.25 9.93 -3.38
C VAL A 95 -4.60 9.16 -4.65
N CYS A 96 -4.60 7.81 -4.60
CA CYS A 96 -5.08 6.97 -5.70
C CYS A 96 -6.58 7.16 -6.00
N SER A 97 -7.34 7.76 -5.08
CA SER A 97 -8.75 8.13 -5.28
C SER A 97 -8.97 9.62 -5.51
N GLY A 98 -7.91 10.41 -5.74
CA GLY A 98 -7.97 11.87 -5.95
C GLY A 98 -8.29 12.67 -4.71
N VAL A 99 -8.03 12.09 -3.56
CA VAL A 99 -8.25 12.72 -2.27
C VAL A 99 -6.96 13.44 -1.85
N GLN A 100 -7.09 14.73 -1.54
CA GLN A 100 -6.04 15.50 -0.87
C GLN A 100 -6.11 15.18 0.61
N PRO A 101 -5.14 14.48 1.21
CA PRO A 101 -5.09 14.26 2.65
C PRO A 101 -4.88 15.60 3.36
N ILE A 102 -5.52 15.81 4.52
CA ILE A 102 -5.48 17.08 5.26
C ILE A 102 -5.23 16.91 6.75
N ALA A 103 -5.60 15.79 7.33
CA ALA A 103 -5.41 15.54 8.76
C ALA A 103 -5.37 14.05 9.06
N LEU A 104 -4.89 13.71 10.26
CA LEU A 104 -4.89 12.34 10.76
C LEU A 104 -5.21 12.26 12.25
N VAL A 105 -5.62 11.06 12.66
CA VAL A 105 -5.57 10.58 14.05
C VAL A 105 -4.90 9.21 14.05
N ASP A 106 -4.30 8.83 15.18
CA ASP A 106 -3.64 7.53 15.34
C ASP A 106 -4.30 6.68 16.44
N TYR A 107 -4.02 5.37 16.40
CA TYR A 107 -4.30 4.42 17.46
C TYR A 107 -3.05 3.57 17.69
N ILE A 108 -2.45 3.72 18.87
CA ILE A 108 -1.25 2.97 19.26
C ILE A 108 -1.63 2.03 20.40
N ALA A 109 -1.67 0.73 20.09
CA ALA A 109 -1.95 -0.32 21.08
C ALA A 109 -0.67 -1.07 21.44
N MET A 110 -0.43 -1.27 22.74
CA MET A 110 0.73 -1.97 23.27
C MET A 110 0.30 -3.02 24.28
N ASN A 111 0.97 -4.17 24.30
CA ASN A 111 0.71 -5.20 25.31
C ASN A 111 1.26 -4.84 26.71
N TYR A 112 2.24 -3.94 26.80
CA TYR A 112 2.73 -3.34 28.04
C TYR A 112 3.24 -1.93 27.75
N PRO A 113 3.27 -1.03 28.73
CA PRO A 113 3.80 0.32 28.57
C PRO A 113 5.27 0.28 28.14
N ASN A 114 5.62 0.97 27.06
CA ASN A 114 6.98 1.11 26.55
C ASN A 114 7.16 2.55 26.05
N ASP A 115 7.74 3.41 26.86
CA ASP A 115 7.92 4.81 26.60
C ASP A 115 8.89 5.09 25.44
N VAL A 116 9.93 4.27 25.27
CA VAL A 116 10.87 4.38 24.14
C VAL A 116 10.15 4.08 22.83
N ALA A 117 9.43 2.95 22.77
CA ALA A 117 8.67 2.58 21.58
C ALA A 117 7.62 3.63 21.22
N PHE A 118 6.86 4.10 22.22
CA PHE A 118 5.84 5.10 22.04
C PHE A 118 6.41 6.41 21.48
N LYS A 119 7.50 6.91 22.06
CA LYS A 119 8.18 8.13 21.60
C LYS A 119 8.68 7.98 20.16
N GLU A 120 9.39 6.91 19.84
CA GLU A 120 9.90 6.70 18.48
C GLU A 120 8.77 6.56 17.45
N ILE A 121 7.66 5.88 17.79
CA ILE A 121 6.47 5.78 16.91
C ILE A 121 5.92 7.18 16.64
N LEU A 122 5.72 8.00 17.66
CA LEU A 122 5.25 9.39 17.49
C LEU A 122 6.21 10.21 16.63
N GLU A 123 7.53 10.10 16.83
CA GLU A 123 8.53 10.77 15.98
C GLU A 123 8.38 10.37 14.50
N GLY A 124 8.05 9.11 14.22
CA GLY A 124 7.77 8.66 12.86
C GLY A 124 6.46 9.20 12.28
N ILE A 125 5.40 9.26 13.09
CA ILE A 125 4.11 9.85 12.71
C ILE A 125 4.29 11.37 12.46
N GLU A 126 4.98 12.09 13.34
CA GLU A 126 5.27 13.52 13.20
C GLU A 126 6.02 13.82 11.90
N GLU A 127 7.10 13.09 11.62
CA GLU A 127 7.89 13.29 10.39
C GLU A 127 7.04 13.05 9.14
N ALA A 128 6.22 11.99 9.12
CA ALA A 128 5.36 11.69 8.01
C ALA A 128 4.21 12.71 7.86
N ALA A 129 3.63 13.18 8.97
CA ALA A 129 2.61 14.22 8.97
C ALA A 129 3.15 15.55 8.43
N ILE A 130 4.33 15.99 8.90
CA ILE A 130 4.98 17.21 8.41
C ILE A 130 5.29 17.10 6.92
N THR A 131 5.85 15.96 6.49
CA THR A 131 6.21 15.72 5.08
C THR A 131 4.99 15.75 4.13
N ASN A 132 3.82 15.36 4.62
CA ASN A 132 2.58 15.33 3.85
C ASN A 132 1.62 16.50 4.17
N GLU A 133 2.08 17.50 4.94
CA GLU A 133 1.30 18.69 5.32
C GLU A 133 -0.03 18.34 6.03
N LEU A 134 0.00 17.34 6.93
CA LEU A 134 -1.18 16.87 7.66
C LEU A 134 -1.26 17.48 9.05
N LEU A 135 -2.46 17.90 9.45
CA LEU A 135 -2.76 18.22 10.84
C LEU A 135 -2.94 16.93 11.66
N MET A 136 -2.35 16.87 12.84
CA MET A 136 -2.65 15.85 13.82
C MET A 136 -3.79 16.33 14.72
N LEU A 137 -4.92 15.62 14.74
CA LEU A 137 -6.12 16.01 15.49
C LEU A 137 -6.23 15.28 16.84
N GLY A 138 -5.28 14.44 17.17
CA GLY A 138 -5.22 13.61 18.37
C GLY A 138 -4.98 12.16 18.03
N GLY A 139 -5.22 11.28 18.98
CA GLY A 139 -5.06 9.85 18.85
C GLY A 139 -5.54 9.12 20.10
N GLU A 140 -5.39 7.81 20.12
CA GLU A 140 -5.71 6.95 21.26
C GLU A 140 -4.52 6.04 21.59
N THR A 141 -4.21 5.91 22.87
CA THR A 141 -3.16 5.02 23.37
C THR A 141 -3.77 3.96 24.28
N ALA A 142 -3.65 2.69 23.89
CA ALA A 142 -4.23 1.58 24.65
C ALA A 142 -3.16 0.60 25.15
N ILE A 143 -3.23 0.24 26.43
CA ILE A 143 -2.44 -0.86 27.00
C ILE A 143 -3.34 -2.08 27.11
N LEU A 144 -3.08 -3.09 26.26
CA LEU A 144 -3.95 -4.25 26.04
C LEU A 144 -3.22 -5.58 26.31
N ALA A 145 -2.79 -5.78 27.56
CA ALA A 145 -1.92 -6.90 27.98
C ALA A 145 -2.41 -8.29 27.54
N ASP A 146 -3.74 -8.51 27.64
CA ASP A 146 -4.34 -9.84 27.37
C ASP A 146 -4.96 -9.95 25.98
N VAL A 147 -4.95 -8.87 25.19
CA VAL A 147 -5.64 -8.80 23.88
C VAL A 147 -4.67 -8.87 22.72
N ILE A 148 -3.51 -8.20 22.81
CA ILE A 148 -2.52 -8.16 21.72
C ILE A 148 -1.15 -8.69 22.17
N LYS A 149 -0.34 -9.11 21.18
CA LYS A 149 1.06 -9.44 21.37
C LYS A 149 1.92 -8.39 20.67
N GLY A 150 2.71 -7.63 21.43
CA GLY A 150 3.58 -6.59 20.89
C GLY A 150 2.85 -5.25 20.73
N ILE A 151 3.05 -4.59 19.59
CA ILE A 151 2.57 -3.25 19.31
C ILE A 151 1.77 -3.28 18.00
N ASP A 152 0.63 -2.60 17.98
CA ASP A 152 -0.12 -2.29 16.75
C ASP A 152 -0.26 -0.78 16.57
N VAL A 153 -0.04 -0.30 15.35
CA VAL A 153 -0.09 1.12 14.99
C VAL A 153 -0.99 1.28 13.79
N VAL A 154 -2.07 2.02 13.97
CA VAL A 154 -3.08 2.31 12.96
C VAL A 154 -3.23 3.82 12.83
N CYS A 155 -3.29 4.34 11.61
CA CYS A 155 -3.69 5.73 11.37
C CYS A 155 -5.00 5.80 10.59
N VAL A 156 -5.76 6.87 10.87
CA VAL A 156 -6.93 7.25 10.09
C VAL A 156 -6.62 8.58 9.45
N VAL A 157 -6.68 8.64 8.12
CA VAL A 157 -6.46 9.88 7.37
C VAL A 157 -7.77 10.45 6.89
N LEU A 158 -8.00 11.72 7.25
CA LEU A 158 -9.07 12.55 6.71
C LEU A 158 -8.56 13.27 5.47
N GLY A 159 -9.37 13.30 4.41
CA GLY A 159 -9.06 14.06 3.22
C GLY A 159 -10.28 14.64 2.53
N VAL A 160 -10.04 15.52 1.57
CA VAL A 160 -11.07 16.08 0.69
C VAL A 160 -10.81 15.60 -0.73
N LYS A 161 -11.81 15.04 -1.38
CA LYS A 161 -11.72 14.67 -2.79
C LYS A 161 -11.63 15.94 -3.62
N LYS A 162 -10.46 16.20 -4.16
CA LYS A 162 -10.14 17.42 -4.89
C LYS A 162 -10.07 17.17 -6.40
N TYR A 163 -9.70 15.96 -6.79
CA TYR A 163 -9.54 15.57 -8.17
C TYR A 163 -10.60 14.54 -8.52
N TYR A 164 -11.29 14.74 -9.64
CA TYR A 164 -12.39 13.87 -10.12
C TYR A 164 -12.03 13.11 -11.39
N ASN A 165 -10.90 13.47 -12.01
CA ASN A 165 -10.28 12.77 -13.14
C ASN A 165 -9.05 11.99 -12.65
N GLY A 166 -8.61 10.99 -13.40
CA GLY A 166 -7.37 10.28 -13.08
C GLY A 166 -7.55 9.03 -12.21
N PHE A 167 -8.68 8.32 -12.37
CA PHE A 167 -8.94 7.12 -11.54
C PHE A 167 -9.13 5.85 -12.36
N LYS A 168 -9.18 5.96 -13.68
CA LYS A 168 -9.31 4.83 -14.59
C LYS A 168 -8.24 4.93 -15.67
N ALA A 169 -7.64 3.78 -15.95
CA ALA A 169 -6.72 3.61 -17.05
C ALA A 169 -7.46 3.75 -18.37
N LEU A 170 -6.83 4.39 -19.34
CA LEU A 170 -7.37 4.58 -20.67
C LEU A 170 -6.63 3.69 -21.68
N ARG A 171 -7.36 3.21 -22.70
CA ARG A 171 -6.74 2.44 -23.79
C ARG A 171 -5.59 3.21 -24.43
N GLY A 172 -4.44 2.58 -24.56
CA GLY A 172 -3.23 3.16 -25.11
C GLY A 172 -2.35 3.91 -24.12
N ASP A 173 -2.78 4.05 -22.87
CA ASP A 173 -1.90 4.59 -21.82
C ASP A 173 -0.64 3.74 -21.66
N VAL A 174 0.48 4.41 -21.41
CA VAL A 174 1.71 3.81 -20.93
C VAL A 174 1.54 3.46 -19.45
N VAL A 175 1.99 2.27 -19.06
CA VAL A 175 2.03 1.82 -17.67
C VAL A 175 3.42 2.10 -17.11
N VAL A 176 3.50 2.92 -16.08
CA VAL A 176 4.75 3.29 -15.40
C VAL A 176 4.73 2.80 -13.97
N GLY A 177 5.77 2.04 -13.59
CA GLY A 177 6.02 1.63 -12.22
C GLY A 177 6.87 2.65 -11.48
N LEU A 178 6.51 2.94 -10.25
CA LEU A 178 7.31 3.69 -9.30
C LEU A 178 8.01 2.70 -8.38
N TYR A 179 9.34 2.74 -8.35
CA TYR A 179 10.10 1.81 -7.53
C TYR A 179 9.80 1.97 -6.04
N SER A 180 9.76 0.83 -5.34
CA SER A 180 9.78 0.80 -3.87
C SER A 180 11.22 0.74 -3.38
N ASN A 181 11.46 1.25 -2.17
CA ASN A 181 12.77 1.10 -1.52
C ASN A 181 12.92 -0.25 -0.79
N GLY A 182 11.94 -1.15 -0.92
CA GLY A 182 11.93 -2.48 -0.29
C GLY A 182 10.54 -3.10 -0.23
N ILE A 183 10.32 -3.92 0.80
CA ILE A 183 9.09 -4.71 0.98
C ILE A 183 7.87 -3.83 1.30
N HIS A 184 8.09 -2.62 1.80
CA HIS A 184 7.09 -1.70 2.36
C HIS A 184 6.48 -2.22 3.66
N ALA A 185 5.13 -2.42 3.72
CA ALA A 185 4.43 -2.85 4.93
C ALA A 185 3.62 -4.16 4.75
N ASN A 186 3.64 -4.78 3.57
CA ASN A 186 2.83 -5.95 3.27
C ASN A 186 3.65 -7.25 3.20
N GLY A 187 3.00 -8.39 3.46
CA GLY A 187 3.65 -9.69 3.41
C GLY A 187 4.49 -10.04 4.63
N TYR A 188 4.54 -9.20 5.65
CA TYR A 188 5.44 -9.36 6.81
C TYR A 188 5.13 -10.59 7.67
N SER A 189 3.93 -11.14 7.66
CA SER A 189 3.66 -12.42 8.30
C SER A 189 4.48 -13.55 7.67
N LEU A 190 4.62 -13.55 6.33
CA LEU A 190 5.43 -14.50 5.60
C LEU A 190 6.93 -14.23 5.79
N VAL A 191 7.36 -12.96 5.61
CA VAL A 191 8.74 -12.51 5.82
C VAL A 191 9.25 -12.97 7.18
N ARG A 192 8.51 -12.67 8.25
CA ARG A 192 8.88 -13.00 9.61
C ARG A 192 9.08 -14.52 9.79
N LYS A 193 8.12 -15.31 9.31
CA LYS A 193 8.21 -16.78 9.40
C LYS A 193 9.40 -17.36 8.66
N VAL A 194 9.69 -16.85 7.45
CA VAL A 194 10.86 -17.29 6.67
C VAL A 194 12.15 -16.94 7.40
N ILE A 195 12.31 -15.68 7.81
CA ILE A 195 13.56 -15.22 8.42
C ILE A 195 13.80 -15.87 9.79
N GLU A 196 12.77 -15.96 10.65
CA GLU A 196 12.87 -16.59 11.97
C GLU A 196 13.21 -18.09 11.90
N SER A 197 12.70 -18.80 10.87
CA SER A 197 12.94 -20.23 10.70
C SER A 197 14.23 -20.56 9.95
N THR A 198 14.95 -19.57 9.42
CA THR A 198 16.16 -19.79 8.60
C THR A 198 17.38 -19.10 9.20
N VAL A 199 17.54 -17.78 8.95
CA VAL A 199 18.81 -17.07 9.16
C VAL A 199 18.79 -16.07 10.33
N GLY A 200 17.59 -15.67 10.79
CA GLY A 200 17.42 -14.62 11.80
C GLY A 200 17.64 -13.21 11.25
N TYR A 201 17.27 -12.20 12.05
CA TYR A 201 17.22 -10.80 11.60
C TYR A 201 18.60 -10.14 11.45
N GLU A 202 19.60 -10.57 12.21
CA GLU A 202 20.95 -9.98 12.18
C GLU A 202 21.87 -10.56 11.11
N ALA A 203 21.38 -11.51 10.33
CA ALA A 203 22.17 -12.14 9.27
C ALA A 203 22.56 -11.14 8.18
N VAL A 204 23.76 -11.34 7.61
CA VAL A 204 24.23 -10.67 6.41
C VAL A 204 24.42 -11.70 5.33
N ILE A 205 23.67 -11.62 4.23
CA ILE A 205 23.69 -12.59 3.14
C ILE A 205 23.97 -11.86 1.82
N ASN A 206 25.00 -12.25 1.12
CA ASN A 206 25.42 -11.63 -0.15
C ASN A 206 25.56 -10.09 -0.04
N GLY A 207 26.06 -9.60 1.11
CA GLY A 207 26.23 -8.18 1.39
C GLY A 207 24.94 -7.45 1.79
N VAL A 208 23.81 -8.16 1.95
CA VAL A 208 22.52 -7.62 2.40
C VAL A 208 22.34 -7.91 3.88
N LYS A 209 22.27 -6.88 4.71
CA LYS A 209 21.90 -7.01 6.12
C LYS A 209 20.38 -7.08 6.22
N ILE A 210 19.87 -8.20 6.73
CA ILE A 210 18.44 -8.50 6.75
C ILE A 210 17.64 -7.45 7.52
N SER A 211 18.07 -7.12 8.74
CA SER A 211 17.38 -6.12 9.58
C SER A 211 17.21 -4.76 8.90
N ASP A 212 18.21 -4.33 8.11
CA ASP A 212 18.16 -3.04 7.44
C ASP A 212 17.18 -3.06 6.25
N GLU A 213 17.13 -4.18 5.50
CA GLU A 213 16.15 -4.35 4.41
C GLU A 213 14.71 -4.43 4.93
N LEU A 214 14.48 -5.15 6.03
CA LEU A 214 13.14 -5.35 6.58
C LEU A 214 12.56 -4.08 7.23
N LEU A 215 13.39 -3.16 7.67
CA LEU A 215 12.96 -1.91 8.31
C LEU A 215 13.10 -0.67 7.40
N LYS A 216 13.26 -0.84 6.09
CA LYS A 216 13.13 0.27 5.17
C LYS A 216 11.71 0.87 5.25
N PRO A 217 11.58 2.21 5.31
CA PRO A 217 10.27 2.84 5.37
C PRO A 217 9.50 2.69 4.05
N VAL A 218 8.19 2.76 4.10
CA VAL A 218 7.35 2.85 2.90
C VAL A 218 7.68 4.12 2.13
N THR A 219 7.84 4.01 0.81
CA THR A 219 8.09 5.16 -0.06
C THR A 219 6.84 6.03 -0.11
N ASN A 220 7.02 7.34 0.11
CA ASN A 220 5.93 8.31 0.02
C ASN A 220 5.75 8.78 -1.43
N TYR A 221 4.68 8.33 -2.07
CA TYR A 221 4.33 8.71 -3.44
C TYR A 221 3.33 9.87 -3.51
N ALA A 222 2.68 10.19 -2.39
CA ALA A 222 1.56 11.13 -2.37
C ALA A 222 1.89 12.51 -2.97
N PRO A 223 3.02 13.17 -2.69
CA PRO A 223 3.33 14.46 -3.28
C PRO A 223 3.43 14.42 -4.81
N LEU A 224 4.08 13.38 -5.37
CA LEU A 224 4.19 13.19 -6.82
C LEU A 224 2.81 12.96 -7.46
N ILE A 225 1.98 12.11 -6.84
CA ILE A 225 0.66 11.80 -7.39
C ILE A 225 -0.25 13.02 -7.35
N LEU A 226 -0.24 13.80 -6.26
CA LEU A 226 -1.03 15.03 -6.14
C LEU A 226 -0.60 16.09 -7.18
N GLU A 227 0.70 16.29 -7.38
CA GLU A 227 1.20 17.16 -8.44
C GLU A 227 0.75 16.67 -9.83
N SER A 228 0.87 15.37 -10.09
CA SER A 228 0.50 14.76 -11.36
C SER A 228 -1.00 14.87 -11.65
N LEU A 229 -1.85 14.69 -10.64
CA LEU A 229 -3.29 14.89 -10.74
C LEU A 229 -3.64 16.37 -11.01
N SER A 230 -2.96 17.29 -10.32
CA SER A 230 -3.21 18.73 -10.49
C SER A 230 -2.88 19.24 -11.91
N LYS A 231 -1.94 18.59 -12.58
CA LYS A 231 -1.50 18.90 -13.95
C LYS A 231 -2.16 18.01 -15.01
N ASN A 232 -3.06 17.09 -14.61
CA ASN A 232 -3.65 16.08 -15.50
C ASN A 232 -2.59 15.25 -16.25
N LEU A 233 -1.47 14.92 -15.60
CA LEU A 233 -0.41 14.12 -16.22
C LEU A 233 -0.74 12.63 -16.26
N ILE A 234 -1.53 12.11 -15.29
CA ILE A 234 -1.84 10.70 -15.15
C ILE A 234 -3.32 10.42 -15.35
N SER A 235 -3.62 9.27 -15.94
CA SER A 235 -4.97 8.74 -16.08
C SER A 235 -5.42 7.97 -14.85
N SER A 236 -4.50 7.31 -14.14
CA SER A 236 -4.81 6.57 -12.92
C SER A 236 -3.55 6.25 -12.10
N ALA A 237 -3.77 5.87 -10.84
CA ALA A 237 -2.72 5.38 -9.94
C ALA A 237 -3.23 4.21 -9.10
N ALA A 238 -2.37 3.22 -8.85
CA ALA A 238 -2.65 2.05 -8.03
C ALA A 238 -1.48 1.76 -7.09
N HIS A 239 -1.69 1.91 -5.78
CA HIS A 239 -0.71 1.56 -4.76
C HIS A 239 -0.62 0.04 -4.60
N ILE A 240 0.59 -0.52 -4.76
CA ILE A 240 0.87 -1.95 -4.62
C ILE A 240 1.09 -2.26 -3.13
N SER A 241 -0.01 -2.46 -2.42
CA SER A 241 -0.07 -2.78 -1.00
C SER A 241 -0.70 -4.16 -0.77
N GLY A 242 -1.49 -4.37 0.29
CA GLY A 242 -2.12 -5.68 0.56
C GLY A 242 -2.90 -6.24 -0.63
N GLY A 243 -2.55 -7.45 -1.07
CA GLY A 243 -3.06 -8.05 -2.30
C GLY A 243 -2.19 -7.78 -3.53
N ALA A 244 -1.06 -7.09 -3.38
CA ALA A 244 -0.02 -6.88 -4.36
C ALA A 244 -0.57 -6.39 -5.72
N PHE A 245 -0.13 -6.96 -6.84
CA PHE A 245 -0.51 -6.53 -8.19
C PHE A 245 -2.01 -6.70 -8.51
N LYS A 246 -2.75 -7.50 -7.74
CA LYS A 246 -4.23 -7.58 -7.87
C LYS A 246 -4.91 -6.24 -7.66
N LYS A 247 -4.31 -5.35 -6.84
CA LYS A 247 -4.86 -4.01 -6.63
C LYS A 247 -4.87 -3.13 -7.89
N VAL A 248 -4.01 -3.42 -8.86
CA VAL A 248 -3.99 -2.72 -10.16
C VAL A 248 -5.34 -2.88 -10.90
N ARG A 249 -6.07 -3.98 -10.67
CA ARG A 249 -7.42 -4.15 -11.23
C ARG A 249 -8.40 -3.03 -10.85
N ARG A 250 -8.19 -2.35 -9.73
CA ARG A 250 -9.07 -1.25 -9.27
C ARG A 250 -9.12 -0.06 -10.23
N ILE A 251 -8.06 0.13 -11.02
CA ILE A 251 -7.98 1.22 -12.00
C ILE A 251 -8.43 0.81 -13.39
N LEU A 252 -8.82 -0.46 -13.61
CA LEU A 252 -9.32 -0.97 -14.88
C LEU A 252 -10.85 -0.92 -14.97
N ASP A 253 -11.33 -0.70 -16.18
CA ASP A 253 -12.69 -1.04 -16.58
C ASP A 253 -12.71 -2.43 -17.27
N ASP A 254 -13.89 -3.07 -17.33
CA ASP A 254 -14.02 -4.46 -17.78
C ASP A 254 -13.60 -4.69 -19.25
N GLY A 255 -13.55 -3.66 -20.09
CA GLY A 255 -13.12 -3.74 -21.50
C GLY A 255 -11.61 -3.58 -21.72
N LEU A 256 -10.81 -3.46 -20.67
CA LEU A 256 -9.38 -3.18 -20.76
C LEU A 256 -8.54 -4.18 -19.98
N ASN A 257 -7.35 -4.48 -20.47
CA ASN A 257 -6.30 -5.18 -19.75
C ASN A 257 -5.11 -4.24 -19.50
N ILE A 258 -4.40 -4.44 -18.41
CA ILE A 258 -3.05 -3.90 -18.20
C ILE A 258 -2.04 -5.03 -18.40
N VAL A 259 -1.09 -4.83 -19.32
CA VAL A 259 0.04 -5.75 -19.54
C VAL A 259 1.30 -5.13 -18.94
N ILE A 260 1.96 -5.87 -18.06
CA ILE A 260 3.11 -5.41 -17.27
C ILE A 260 4.28 -6.37 -17.48
N GLU A 261 5.40 -5.86 -17.98
CA GLU A 261 6.72 -6.49 -17.94
C GLU A 261 7.38 -6.10 -16.62
N THR A 262 7.54 -7.04 -15.71
CA THR A 262 8.11 -6.70 -14.40
C THR A 262 9.63 -6.61 -14.48
N PRO A 263 10.25 -5.56 -13.91
CA PRO A 263 11.72 -5.46 -13.88
C PRO A 263 12.31 -6.49 -12.92
N LYS A 264 13.65 -6.62 -12.95
CA LYS A 264 14.38 -7.43 -11.98
C LYS A 264 14.05 -6.92 -10.55
N PRO A 265 13.55 -7.77 -9.65
CA PRO A 265 13.25 -7.35 -8.29
C PRO A 265 14.53 -7.06 -7.48
N PRO A 266 14.45 -6.20 -6.45
CA PRO A 266 15.53 -6.02 -5.49
C PRO A 266 15.94 -7.33 -4.81
N LYS A 267 17.24 -7.42 -4.43
CA LYS A 267 17.83 -8.64 -3.85
C LYS A 267 17.09 -9.23 -2.65
N VAL A 268 16.40 -8.40 -1.86
CA VAL A 268 15.64 -8.88 -0.70
C VAL A 268 14.51 -9.83 -1.11
N PHE A 269 13.90 -9.63 -2.26
CA PHE A 269 12.84 -10.53 -2.77
C PHE A 269 13.41 -11.85 -3.28
N GLU A 270 14.53 -11.81 -4.02
CA GLU A 270 15.24 -13.03 -4.43
C GLU A 270 15.65 -13.86 -3.19
N LEU A 271 16.18 -13.18 -2.17
CA LEU A 271 16.57 -13.83 -0.91
C LEU A 271 15.39 -14.49 -0.19
N LEU A 272 14.25 -13.79 -0.08
CA LEU A 272 13.05 -14.35 0.54
C LEU A 272 12.51 -15.54 -0.24
N MET A 273 12.54 -15.47 -1.58
CA MET A 273 12.13 -16.54 -2.46
C MET A 273 12.99 -17.80 -2.23
N ASP A 274 14.31 -17.64 -2.18
CA ASP A 274 15.26 -18.73 -1.98
C ASP A 274 15.14 -19.33 -0.58
N LEU A 275 15.22 -18.50 0.48
CA LEU A 275 15.17 -18.96 1.87
C LEU A 275 13.84 -19.63 2.22
N GLY A 276 12.74 -19.13 1.67
CA GLY A 276 11.39 -19.65 1.90
C GLY A 276 10.98 -20.74 0.92
N ASN A 277 11.77 -20.99 -0.14
CA ASN A 277 11.35 -21.79 -1.30
C ASN A 277 9.93 -21.39 -1.76
N ILE A 278 9.74 -20.07 -1.96
CA ILE A 278 8.45 -19.47 -2.32
C ILE A 278 8.33 -19.46 -3.84
N SER A 279 7.17 -19.88 -4.36
CA SER A 279 6.96 -19.87 -5.81
C SER A 279 6.87 -18.44 -6.37
N THR A 280 7.21 -18.26 -7.65
CA THR A 280 7.06 -16.97 -8.36
C THR A 280 5.64 -16.41 -8.22
N TYR A 281 4.62 -17.25 -8.45
CA TYR A 281 3.22 -16.84 -8.29
C TYR A 281 2.93 -16.26 -6.90
N GLU A 282 3.39 -16.93 -5.82
CA GLU A 282 3.15 -16.47 -4.46
C GLU A 282 3.91 -15.16 -4.18
N MET A 283 5.14 -15.01 -4.70
CA MET A 283 5.89 -13.76 -4.58
C MET A 283 5.11 -12.56 -5.15
N TYR A 284 4.60 -12.66 -6.38
CA TYR A 284 3.83 -11.59 -7.03
C TYR A 284 2.39 -11.44 -6.49
N ASN A 285 1.88 -12.45 -5.79
CA ASN A 285 0.57 -12.41 -5.13
C ASN A 285 0.61 -11.72 -3.75
N VAL A 286 1.80 -11.66 -3.11
CA VAL A 286 1.99 -11.16 -1.74
C VAL A 286 2.78 -9.86 -1.70
N PHE A 287 3.83 -9.74 -2.54
CA PHE A 287 4.81 -8.66 -2.47
C PHE A 287 4.73 -7.71 -3.66
N ASN A 288 5.24 -6.50 -3.44
CA ASN A 288 5.35 -5.47 -4.49
C ASN A 288 6.47 -5.74 -5.51
N MET A 289 7.36 -6.69 -5.25
CA MET A 289 8.48 -7.10 -6.10
C MET A 289 9.36 -5.93 -6.62
N GLY A 290 9.44 -4.84 -5.84
CA GLY A 290 10.21 -3.64 -6.18
C GLY A 290 9.40 -2.53 -6.83
N ILE A 291 8.13 -2.74 -7.14
CA ILE A 291 7.22 -1.70 -7.67
C ILE A 291 6.17 -1.36 -6.62
N GLY A 292 6.30 -0.21 -5.99
CA GLY A 292 5.39 0.19 -4.91
C GLY A 292 4.11 0.86 -5.40
N MET A 293 4.13 1.45 -6.58
CA MET A 293 2.95 2.07 -7.19
C MET A 293 3.00 1.91 -8.72
N VAL A 294 1.85 1.72 -9.34
CA VAL A 294 1.67 1.74 -10.78
C VAL A 294 0.83 2.96 -11.14
N VAL A 295 1.25 3.71 -12.16
CA VAL A 295 0.45 4.77 -12.77
C VAL A 295 0.23 4.48 -14.25
N THR A 296 -0.89 4.96 -14.79
CA THR A 296 -1.14 4.95 -16.23
C THR A 296 -1.25 6.39 -16.72
N LEU A 297 -0.73 6.66 -17.90
CA LEU A 297 -0.71 8.01 -18.45
C LEU A 297 -0.60 8.02 -19.98
N PRO A 298 -1.10 9.08 -20.65
CA PRO A 298 -0.87 9.30 -22.07
C PRO A 298 0.63 9.38 -22.37
N ASN A 299 1.07 8.78 -23.47
CA ASN A 299 2.49 8.77 -23.86
C ASN A 299 3.09 10.18 -23.95
N ASP A 300 2.32 11.17 -24.36
CA ASP A 300 2.77 12.57 -24.45
C ASP A 300 3.17 13.17 -23.10
N ASN A 301 2.61 12.66 -22.00
CA ASN A 301 2.90 13.13 -20.64
C ASN A 301 4.11 12.41 -20.00
N LEU A 302 4.64 11.35 -20.63
CA LEU A 302 5.65 10.47 -20.04
C LEU A 302 6.91 11.21 -19.60
N CYS A 303 7.45 12.10 -20.46
CA CYS A 303 8.67 12.84 -20.16
C CYS A 303 8.48 13.82 -18.98
N GLU A 304 7.34 14.52 -18.94
CA GLU A 304 7.03 15.44 -17.84
C GLU A 304 6.82 14.69 -16.54
N PHE A 305 6.08 13.56 -16.54
CA PHE A 305 5.87 12.71 -15.40
C PHE A 305 7.19 12.16 -14.83
N LYS A 306 8.08 11.60 -15.68
CA LYS A 306 9.41 11.13 -15.25
C LYS A 306 10.26 12.25 -14.65
N SER A 307 10.19 13.44 -15.22
CA SER A 307 10.88 14.62 -14.70
C SER A 307 10.33 15.03 -13.32
N ALA A 308 9.02 14.95 -13.13
CA ALA A 308 8.39 15.17 -11.83
C ALA A 308 8.84 14.10 -10.81
N ALA A 309 8.77 12.83 -11.17
CA ALA A 309 9.20 11.73 -10.30
C ALA A 309 10.64 11.90 -9.81
N LYS A 310 11.55 12.28 -10.73
CA LYS A 310 12.95 12.55 -10.38
C LYS A 310 13.12 13.68 -9.36
N ARG A 311 12.31 14.75 -9.41
CA ARG A 311 12.35 15.84 -8.42
C ARG A 311 11.99 15.37 -7.01
N TYR A 312 11.10 14.37 -6.92
CA TYR A 312 10.73 13.73 -5.64
C TYR A 312 11.66 12.57 -5.25
N GLY A 313 12.75 12.32 -6.01
CA GLY A 313 13.67 11.22 -5.74
C GLY A 313 13.09 9.84 -6.01
N ILE A 314 12.02 9.75 -6.79
CA ILE A 314 11.34 8.49 -7.12
C ILE A 314 11.82 8.00 -8.48
N GLU A 315 12.43 6.82 -8.49
CA GLU A 315 12.81 6.13 -9.72
C GLU A 315 11.59 5.49 -10.38
N THR A 316 11.61 5.43 -11.72
CA THR A 316 10.48 4.94 -12.53
C THR A 316 10.95 3.94 -13.58
N ALA A 317 10.06 3.00 -13.94
CA ALA A 317 10.23 2.08 -15.07
C ALA A 317 8.99 2.12 -15.95
N GLU A 318 9.18 2.12 -17.27
CA GLU A 318 8.09 1.82 -18.20
C GLU A 318 7.84 0.32 -18.14
N LEU A 319 6.62 -0.07 -17.78
CA LEU A 319 6.29 -1.48 -17.55
C LEU A 319 5.43 -2.09 -18.67
N GLY A 320 4.80 -1.27 -19.50
CA GLY A 320 3.93 -1.76 -20.56
C GLY A 320 2.79 -0.82 -20.91
N TYR A 321 1.64 -1.37 -21.28
CA TYR A 321 0.53 -0.60 -21.85
C TYR A 321 -0.83 -1.11 -21.39
N VAL A 322 -1.81 -0.21 -21.48
CA VAL A 322 -3.23 -0.52 -21.37
C VAL A 322 -3.78 -0.88 -22.75
N VAL A 323 -4.33 -2.07 -22.86
CA VAL A 323 -4.84 -2.63 -24.12
C VAL A 323 -6.33 -3.01 -24.00
N GLU A 324 -6.98 -3.25 -25.12
CA GLU A 324 -8.33 -3.85 -25.15
C GLU A 324 -8.30 -5.24 -24.53
N GLY A 325 -9.32 -5.61 -23.72
CA GLY A 325 -9.30 -6.87 -23.02
C GLY A 325 -10.54 -7.16 -22.18
N GLU A 326 -10.37 -7.94 -21.12
CA GLU A 326 -11.44 -8.48 -20.27
C GLU A 326 -11.35 -8.03 -18.80
N GLY A 327 -10.62 -6.97 -18.54
CA GLY A 327 -10.42 -6.44 -17.19
C GLY A 327 -9.32 -7.17 -16.41
N LYS A 328 -8.32 -7.72 -17.07
CA LYS A 328 -7.24 -8.48 -16.43
C LYS A 328 -5.99 -7.65 -16.23
N VAL A 329 -5.25 -7.98 -15.17
CA VAL A 329 -3.86 -7.56 -14.98
C VAL A 329 -2.97 -8.74 -15.36
N ILE A 330 -2.19 -8.58 -16.41
CA ILE A 330 -1.31 -9.61 -16.98
C ILE A 330 0.13 -9.23 -16.66
N LEU A 331 0.81 -10.05 -15.87
CA LEU A 331 2.22 -9.87 -15.53
C LEU A 331 3.08 -10.85 -16.33
N ASN A 332 3.96 -10.33 -17.16
CA ASN A 332 5.10 -11.06 -17.69
C ASN A 332 6.24 -10.86 -16.69
N THR A 333 6.49 -11.86 -15.88
CA THR A 333 7.42 -11.71 -14.74
C THR A 333 8.87 -11.76 -15.19
N TYR A 334 9.77 -11.12 -14.43
CA TYR A 334 11.20 -11.21 -14.64
C TYR A 334 11.72 -12.66 -14.73
N TYR A 335 11.03 -13.58 -14.05
CA TYR A 335 11.40 -15.01 -14.02
C TYR A 335 10.86 -15.81 -15.21
N GLY A 336 10.13 -15.20 -16.14
CA GLY A 336 9.58 -15.82 -17.33
C GLY A 336 8.20 -16.43 -17.19
N ASP A 337 7.57 -16.31 -16.02
CA ASP A 337 6.18 -16.76 -15.81
C ASP A 337 5.19 -15.69 -16.28
N VAL A 338 4.02 -16.12 -16.76
CA VAL A 338 2.86 -15.24 -17.01
C VAL A 338 1.86 -15.45 -15.89
N ILE A 339 1.48 -14.36 -15.21
CA ILE A 339 0.50 -14.38 -14.12
C ILE A 339 -0.68 -13.47 -14.48
N GLU A 340 -1.89 -13.98 -14.37
CA GLU A 340 -3.13 -13.21 -14.60
C GLU A 340 -3.89 -13.00 -13.27
N PHE A 341 -4.37 -11.78 -13.05
CA PHE A 341 -5.21 -11.41 -11.94
C PHE A 341 -6.54 -10.79 -12.37
#